data_9621b64c9702cc4e77ce699769afc51c
#
_entry.id   9621b64c9702cc4e77ce699769afc51c
#
_cell.length_a   1.000
_cell.length_b   1.000
_cell.length_c   1.000
_cell.angle_alpha   90.00
_cell.angle_beta   90.00
_cell.angle_gamma   90.00
#
_symmetry.space_group_name_H-M   'P 1'
#
loop_
_entity.id
_entity.type
_entity.pdbx_description
1 polymer ?
#
loop_
_entity_poly.entity_id
_entity_poly.type
_entity_poly.pdbx_seq_one_letter_code
_entity_poly.pdbx_strand_id
1 'polypeptide(L)'
;MARVKHESRWYPLESEESVLDGLLRQGVAVPNACRAGACQSCLMRALSGEIPEAARVGLKDTLRTQGYFLACVCKPVAGTELEVAGADALRVPARIDSLTLLSASVLRVRLSTKAPFDYRAGQYVSLLRADGLTRSYSLASLPREGLLELHVRLIPGGAMSGWLASQARVGDTLSVQGPAGSCFYVPGRPEQPLLLAGTGTGLAPLLGIARDALESGHTGPLWLFHGARAPEGLYLMDALRELAARHSGFHYRPCVLTGGSRDVAEGALDVLIRAECPKPVGFRAWLCGDSGMVLSLRKKLFLSGLSLKDLHADAFLPSAPRVEPVGAR
;
A
#
# COMPACT_ATOMS: atom_id res chain seq x y z
N MET A 1 28.42 -18.31 -11.75
CA MET A 1 27.63 -17.63 -10.73
C MET A 1 27.50 -16.16 -11.09
N ALA A 2 26.36 -15.55 -10.84
CA ALA A 2 26.22 -14.09 -10.90
C ALA A 2 26.86 -13.47 -9.66
N ARG A 3 27.24 -12.18 -9.73
CA ARG A 3 27.74 -11.43 -8.58
C ARG A 3 27.24 -9.98 -8.59
N VAL A 4 27.04 -9.42 -7.42
CA VAL A 4 26.58 -8.04 -7.24
C VAL A 4 27.61 -7.24 -6.48
N LYS A 5 27.95 -6.06 -6.98
CA LYS A 5 28.78 -5.09 -6.30
C LYS A 5 27.91 -4.03 -5.60
N HIS A 6 28.04 -3.91 -4.29
CA HIS A 6 27.36 -2.91 -3.47
C HIS A 6 28.38 -2.26 -2.52
N GLU A 7 28.42 -0.96 -2.44
CA GLU A 7 29.39 -0.20 -1.61
C GLU A 7 30.84 -0.66 -1.78
N SER A 8 31.27 -0.80 -3.04
CA SER A 8 32.63 -1.22 -3.44
C SER A 8 32.99 -2.68 -3.17
N ARG A 9 32.10 -3.50 -2.59
CA ARG A 9 32.34 -4.92 -2.32
C ARG A 9 31.50 -5.81 -3.24
N TRP A 10 32.10 -6.93 -3.70
CA TRP A 10 31.43 -7.95 -4.48
C TRP A 10 30.79 -9.02 -3.60
N TYR A 11 29.55 -9.40 -3.94
CA TYR A 11 28.75 -10.40 -3.28
C TYR A 11 28.33 -11.46 -4.31
N PRO A 12 28.81 -12.72 -4.19
CA PRO A 12 28.39 -13.81 -5.06
C PRO A 12 26.94 -14.18 -4.77
N LEU A 13 26.19 -14.45 -5.84
CA LEU A 13 24.81 -14.95 -5.76
C LEU A 13 24.79 -16.46 -6.03
N GLU A 14 23.98 -17.20 -5.29
CA GLU A 14 23.68 -18.59 -5.56
C GLU A 14 22.80 -18.74 -6.81
N SER A 15 22.63 -19.98 -7.30
CA SER A 15 21.75 -20.25 -8.43
C SER A 15 20.31 -19.87 -8.07
N GLU A 16 19.62 -19.17 -8.98
CA GLU A 16 18.24 -18.69 -8.79
C GLU A 16 18.02 -17.77 -7.58
N GLU A 17 19.07 -17.32 -6.95
CA GLU A 17 18.98 -16.38 -5.82
C GLU A 17 18.66 -14.96 -6.30
N SER A 18 17.77 -14.29 -5.58
CA SER A 18 17.52 -12.86 -5.87
C SER A 18 18.66 -11.98 -5.34
N VAL A 19 18.83 -10.79 -5.94
CA VAL A 19 19.80 -9.79 -5.44
C VAL A 19 19.53 -9.46 -3.96
N LEU A 20 18.27 -9.36 -3.56
CA LEU A 20 17.91 -9.11 -2.17
C LEU A 20 18.39 -10.24 -1.26
N ASP A 21 18.08 -11.49 -1.61
CA ASP A 21 18.40 -12.65 -0.76
C ASP A 21 19.92 -12.84 -0.62
N GLY A 22 20.64 -12.69 -1.73
CA GLY A 22 22.10 -12.80 -1.74
C GLY A 22 22.79 -11.72 -0.90
N LEU A 23 22.29 -10.48 -0.95
CA LEU A 23 22.81 -9.40 -0.11
C LEU A 23 22.49 -9.62 1.38
N LEU A 24 21.24 -10.00 1.71
CA LEU A 24 20.82 -10.28 3.09
C LEU A 24 21.59 -11.47 3.69
N ARG A 25 21.77 -12.57 2.95
CA ARG A 25 22.54 -13.74 3.38
C ARG A 25 23.99 -13.38 3.76
N GLN A 26 24.55 -12.40 3.08
CA GLN A 26 25.91 -11.94 3.30
C GLN A 26 25.99 -10.72 4.24
N GLY A 27 24.92 -10.43 5.00
CA GLY A 27 24.89 -9.42 6.07
C GLY A 27 24.67 -7.98 5.61
N VAL A 28 24.34 -7.76 4.33
CA VAL A 28 24.01 -6.41 3.82
C VAL A 28 22.55 -6.07 4.14
N ALA A 29 22.32 -4.99 4.86
CA ALA A 29 20.99 -4.53 5.22
C ALA A 29 20.33 -3.82 4.01
N VAL A 30 19.42 -4.50 3.34
CA VAL A 30 18.59 -3.92 2.28
C VAL A 30 17.15 -3.81 2.80
N PRO A 31 16.51 -2.62 2.74
CA PRO A 31 15.11 -2.47 3.13
C PRO A 31 14.22 -3.43 2.34
N ASN A 32 13.35 -4.16 3.03
CA ASN A 32 12.43 -5.08 2.36
C ASN A 32 11.18 -5.33 3.21
N ALA A 33 10.06 -5.70 2.55
CA ALA A 33 8.80 -6.03 3.23
C ALA A 33 8.09 -7.22 2.59
N CYS A 34 7.41 -7.06 1.44
CA CYS A 34 6.58 -8.11 0.84
C CYS A 34 7.38 -9.25 0.18
N ARG A 35 8.59 -8.98 -0.31
CA ARG A 35 9.47 -9.88 -1.08
C ARG A 35 8.81 -10.50 -2.33
N ALA A 36 7.77 -9.86 -2.85
CA ALA A 36 6.94 -10.32 -3.97
C ALA A 36 6.87 -9.29 -5.12
N GLY A 37 7.79 -8.32 -5.17
CA GLY A 37 7.84 -7.32 -6.24
C GLY A 37 6.76 -6.24 -6.20
N ALA A 38 5.94 -6.17 -5.13
CA ALA A 38 4.79 -5.26 -5.09
C ALA A 38 5.06 -3.96 -4.33
N CYS A 39 5.62 -4.03 -3.10
CA CYS A 39 5.68 -2.89 -2.18
C CYS A 39 6.80 -1.88 -2.45
N GLN A 40 7.72 -2.16 -3.36
CA GLN A 40 8.86 -1.32 -3.75
C GLN A 40 9.83 -0.96 -2.59
N SER A 41 9.73 -1.60 -1.41
CA SER A 41 10.63 -1.34 -0.28
C SER A 41 12.08 -1.75 -0.57
N CYS A 42 12.28 -2.77 -1.41
CA CYS A 42 13.59 -3.29 -1.84
C CYS A 42 14.13 -2.64 -3.10
N LEU A 43 13.68 -1.40 -3.40
CA LEU A 43 14.13 -0.68 -4.58
C LEU A 43 15.64 -0.40 -4.50
N MET A 44 16.37 -0.74 -5.55
CA MET A 44 17.79 -0.44 -5.73
C MET A 44 18.01 0.16 -7.12
N ARG A 45 19.15 0.80 -7.33
CA ARG A 45 19.53 1.36 -8.62
C ARG A 45 20.71 0.59 -9.19
N ALA A 46 20.60 0.13 -10.44
CA ALA A 46 21.72 -0.41 -11.20
C ALA A 46 22.61 0.76 -11.68
N LEU A 47 23.89 0.68 -11.36
CA LEU A 47 24.93 1.59 -11.86
C LEU A 47 25.58 0.99 -13.12
N SER A 48 25.67 -0.34 -13.19
CA SER A 48 26.11 -1.09 -14.37
C SER A 48 25.53 -2.50 -14.36
N GLY A 49 25.55 -3.17 -15.53
CA GLY A 49 25.05 -4.52 -15.71
C GLY A 49 23.58 -4.58 -16.18
N GLU A 50 23.15 -5.74 -16.60
CA GLU A 50 21.82 -5.97 -17.15
C GLU A 50 20.83 -6.43 -16.07
N ILE A 51 19.70 -5.74 -15.96
CA ILE A 51 18.62 -6.04 -15.03
C ILE A 51 17.51 -6.79 -15.77
N PRO A 52 17.11 -7.99 -15.31
CA PRO A 52 15.98 -8.72 -15.86
C PRO A 52 14.70 -7.87 -15.86
N GLU A 53 13.93 -7.93 -16.95
CA GLU A 53 12.69 -7.14 -17.09
C GLU A 53 11.68 -7.43 -15.97
N ALA A 54 11.61 -8.66 -15.48
CA ALA A 54 10.77 -9.05 -14.35
C ALA A 54 11.02 -8.20 -13.09
N ALA A 55 12.26 -7.72 -12.88
CA ALA A 55 12.62 -6.88 -11.76
C ALA A 55 12.20 -5.41 -11.91
N ARG A 56 11.65 -5.03 -13.05
CA ARG A 56 11.17 -3.67 -13.36
C ARG A 56 9.65 -3.58 -13.45
N VAL A 57 8.95 -4.71 -13.38
CA VAL A 57 7.48 -4.76 -13.44
C VAL A 57 6.88 -3.95 -12.30
N GLY A 58 5.90 -3.10 -12.61
CA GLY A 58 5.21 -2.25 -11.63
C GLY A 58 5.95 -0.96 -11.23
N LEU A 59 7.16 -0.74 -11.76
CA LEU A 59 7.85 0.55 -11.59
C LEU A 59 7.36 1.58 -12.61
N LYS A 60 7.31 2.86 -12.18
CA LYS A 60 7.08 4.00 -13.08
C LYS A 60 8.21 4.08 -14.12
N ASP A 61 7.89 4.53 -15.34
CA ASP A 61 8.86 4.65 -16.42
C ASP A 61 10.05 5.57 -16.03
N THR A 62 9.81 6.62 -15.27
CA THR A 62 10.86 7.49 -14.74
C THR A 62 11.86 6.75 -13.85
N LEU A 63 11.43 5.80 -13.04
CA LEU A 63 12.32 4.98 -12.24
C LEU A 63 13.06 3.94 -13.10
N ARG A 64 12.37 3.33 -14.07
CA ARG A 64 12.95 2.36 -15.01
C ARG A 64 14.07 2.98 -15.82
N THR A 65 13.85 4.18 -16.38
CA THR A 65 14.86 4.91 -17.18
C THR A 65 16.05 5.38 -16.35
N GLN A 66 15.87 5.58 -15.05
CA GLN A 66 16.95 5.91 -14.11
C GLN A 66 17.69 4.67 -13.58
N GLY A 67 17.35 3.47 -14.06
CA GLY A 67 18.02 2.23 -13.69
C GLY A 67 17.53 1.59 -12.39
N TYR A 68 16.38 2.04 -11.83
CA TYR A 68 15.84 1.40 -10.63
C TYR A 68 15.21 0.04 -10.93
N PHE A 69 15.30 -0.88 -9.95
CA PHE A 69 14.76 -2.22 -10.02
C PHE A 69 14.38 -2.76 -8.63
N LEU A 70 13.58 -3.81 -8.59
CA LEU A 70 13.12 -4.46 -7.37
C LEU A 70 14.06 -5.63 -7.03
N ALA A 71 14.89 -5.48 -6.01
CA ALA A 71 15.93 -6.46 -5.67
C ALA A 71 15.37 -7.85 -5.30
N CYS A 72 14.16 -7.92 -4.72
CA CYS A 72 13.55 -9.19 -4.28
C CYS A 72 13.09 -10.11 -5.42
N VAL A 73 12.91 -9.57 -6.63
CA VAL A 73 12.53 -10.34 -7.83
C VAL A 73 13.58 -10.24 -8.93
N CYS A 74 14.72 -9.61 -8.65
CA CYS A 74 15.86 -9.55 -9.54
C CYS A 74 16.73 -10.80 -9.37
N LYS A 75 16.62 -11.73 -10.30
CA LYS A 75 17.44 -12.95 -10.41
C LYS A 75 18.33 -12.86 -11.64
N PRO A 76 19.57 -12.40 -11.50
CA PRO A 76 20.49 -12.28 -12.61
C PRO A 76 20.90 -13.66 -13.14
N VAL A 77 21.08 -13.78 -14.45
CA VAL A 77 21.58 -15.02 -15.05
C VAL A 77 23.04 -15.29 -14.68
N ALA A 78 23.46 -16.54 -14.75
CA ALA A 78 24.86 -16.92 -14.45
C ALA A 78 25.84 -16.13 -15.33
N GLY A 79 26.92 -15.64 -14.72
CA GLY A 79 27.92 -14.80 -15.38
C GLY A 79 27.62 -13.30 -15.35
N THR A 80 26.44 -12.88 -14.90
CA THR A 80 26.11 -11.45 -14.80
C THR A 80 26.88 -10.78 -13.66
N GLU A 81 27.45 -9.61 -13.93
CA GLU A 81 28.03 -8.71 -12.96
C GLU A 81 27.15 -7.45 -12.88
N LEU A 82 26.62 -7.17 -11.69
CA LEU A 82 25.82 -6.00 -11.43
C LEU A 82 26.55 -5.07 -10.44
N GLU A 83 26.59 -3.78 -10.74
CA GLU A 83 26.95 -2.78 -9.74
C GLU A 83 25.68 -2.03 -9.33
N VAL A 84 25.38 -2.00 -8.03
CA VAL A 84 24.11 -1.47 -7.54
C VAL A 84 24.33 -0.50 -6.37
N ALA A 85 23.41 0.45 -6.24
CA ALA A 85 23.32 1.38 -5.12
C ALA A 85 21.92 1.26 -4.46
N GLY A 86 21.84 1.65 -3.20
CA GLY A 86 20.55 1.80 -2.50
C GLY A 86 19.71 2.92 -3.12
N ALA A 87 18.45 2.97 -2.72
CA ALA A 87 17.50 4.00 -3.16
C ALA A 87 17.39 5.18 -2.16
N ASP A 88 18.47 5.51 -1.45
CA ASP A 88 18.47 6.54 -0.40
C ASP A 88 18.07 7.92 -0.91
N ALA A 89 18.41 8.24 -2.16
CA ALA A 89 18.01 9.49 -2.82
C ALA A 89 16.47 9.65 -2.96
N LEU A 90 15.72 8.55 -2.83
CA LEU A 90 14.25 8.57 -2.88
C LEU A 90 13.61 8.60 -1.48
N ARG A 91 14.40 8.70 -0.42
CA ARG A 91 13.93 8.74 0.96
C ARG A 91 13.82 10.17 1.45
N VAL A 92 12.70 10.47 2.06
CA VAL A 92 12.43 11.78 2.68
C VAL A 92 12.32 11.58 4.19
N PRO A 93 13.07 12.36 5.00
CA PRO A 93 12.89 12.35 6.45
C PRO A 93 11.49 12.84 6.81
N ALA A 94 10.83 12.12 7.72
CA ALA A 94 9.51 12.46 8.23
C ALA A 94 9.49 12.39 9.76
N ARG A 95 8.66 13.24 10.37
CA ARG A 95 8.46 13.32 11.82
C ARG A 95 7.05 12.85 12.16
N ILE A 96 6.91 12.13 13.25
CA ILE A 96 5.60 11.75 13.80
C ILE A 96 4.96 12.98 14.46
N ASP A 97 3.83 13.42 13.94
CA ASP A 97 3.08 14.55 14.47
C ASP A 97 1.94 14.10 15.40
N SER A 98 1.32 12.96 15.13
CA SER A 98 0.34 12.37 16.04
C SER A 98 0.20 10.87 15.88
N LEU A 99 -0.21 10.22 16.99
CA LEU A 99 -0.55 8.81 17.10
C LEU A 99 -1.91 8.73 17.82
N THR A 100 -2.95 8.27 17.12
CA THR A 100 -4.32 8.26 17.67
C THR A 100 -5.00 6.94 17.35
N LEU A 101 -5.54 6.25 18.33
CA LEU A 101 -6.34 5.04 18.09
C LEU A 101 -7.66 5.42 17.40
N LEU A 102 -7.93 4.79 16.25
CA LEU A 102 -9.20 4.87 15.53
C LEU A 102 -10.15 3.74 15.96
N SER A 103 -9.59 2.63 16.43
CA SER A 103 -10.28 1.51 17.07
C SER A 103 -9.28 0.73 17.93
N ALA A 104 -9.72 -0.31 18.63
CA ALA A 104 -8.81 -1.19 19.39
C ALA A 104 -7.71 -1.83 18.54
N SER A 105 -7.88 -1.92 17.22
CA SER A 105 -6.98 -2.60 16.29
C SER A 105 -6.38 -1.70 15.20
N VAL A 106 -6.70 -0.41 15.17
CA VAL A 106 -6.22 0.52 14.13
C VAL A 106 -5.69 1.80 14.75
N LEU A 107 -4.43 2.10 14.45
CA LEU A 107 -3.75 3.34 14.84
C LEU A 107 -3.67 4.29 13.64
N ARG A 108 -4.09 5.54 13.82
CA ARG A 108 -3.82 6.64 12.90
C ARG A 108 -2.46 7.22 13.21
N VAL A 109 -1.60 7.26 12.21
CA VAL A 109 -0.27 7.88 12.25
C VAL A 109 -0.28 9.07 11.31
N ARG A 110 0.05 10.26 11.81
CA ARG A 110 0.24 11.45 10.99
C ARG A 110 1.70 11.85 11.01
N LEU A 111 2.23 12.13 9.82
CA LEU A 111 3.64 12.47 9.62
C LEU A 111 3.74 13.79 8.85
N SER A 112 4.68 14.63 9.25
CA SER A 112 5.14 15.77 8.46
C SER A 112 6.50 15.49 7.81
N THR A 113 6.71 16.03 6.61
CA THR A 113 7.99 15.98 5.90
C THR A 113 8.60 17.37 5.84
N LYS A 114 9.96 17.47 5.89
CA LYS A 114 10.64 18.76 5.81
C LYS A 114 10.51 19.44 4.44
N ALA A 115 10.31 18.65 3.40
CA ALA A 115 10.10 19.14 2.03
C ALA A 115 8.71 18.69 1.55
N PRO A 116 8.10 19.39 0.58
CA PRO A 116 6.87 18.94 -0.04
C PRO A 116 7.00 17.49 -0.54
N PHE A 117 6.01 16.68 -0.21
CA PHE A 117 5.93 15.29 -0.65
C PHE A 117 4.79 15.17 -1.64
N ASP A 118 5.12 15.07 -2.93
CA ASP A 118 4.13 14.98 -4.00
C ASP A 118 3.58 13.55 -4.09
N TYR A 119 2.26 13.39 -3.88
CA TYR A 119 1.55 12.13 -3.97
C TYR A 119 0.11 12.33 -4.42
N ARG A 120 -0.59 11.24 -4.69
CA ARG A 120 -2.05 11.21 -4.87
C ARG A 120 -2.68 10.40 -3.75
N ALA A 121 -3.82 10.87 -3.23
CA ALA A 121 -4.57 10.16 -2.20
C ALA A 121 -4.89 8.72 -2.64
N GLY A 122 -4.64 7.74 -1.77
CA GLY A 122 -4.77 6.32 -2.07
C GLY A 122 -3.49 5.61 -2.53
N GLN A 123 -2.43 6.34 -2.93
CA GLN A 123 -1.11 5.74 -3.09
C GLN A 123 -0.55 5.26 -1.75
N TYR A 124 0.54 4.50 -1.77
CA TYR A 124 1.21 4.05 -0.55
C TYR A 124 2.66 4.55 -0.48
N VAL A 125 3.17 4.55 0.74
CA VAL A 125 4.58 4.84 1.06
C VAL A 125 5.15 3.72 1.91
N SER A 126 6.46 3.53 1.86
CA SER A 126 7.20 2.68 2.78
C SER A 126 7.76 3.52 3.92
N LEU A 127 7.43 3.16 5.16
CA LEU A 127 8.06 3.71 6.36
C LEU A 127 9.31 2.90 6.68
N LEU A 128 10.44 3.59 6.89
CA LEU A 128 11.72 2.99 7.21
C LEU A 128 12.21 3.52 8.56
N ARG A 129 12.44 2.63 9.50
CA ARG A 129 13.11 2.91 10.77
C ARG A 129 14.64 2.89 10.58
N ALA A 130 15.36 3.51 11.55
CA ALA A 130 16.82 3.56 11.53
C ALA A 130 17.48 2.17 11.57
N ASP A 131 16.82 1.16 12.15
CA ASP A 131 17.28 -0.24 12.18
C ASP A 131 16.99 -1.02 10.89
N GLY A 132 16.52 -0.36 9.82
CA GLY A 132 16.19 -0.96 8.53
C GLY A 132 14.81 -1.63 8.47
N LEU A 133 14.04 -1.64 9.57
CA LEU A 133 12.67 -2.17 9.54
C LEU A 133 11.81 -1.33 8.61
N THR A 134 11.20 -1.98 7.63
CA THR A 134 10.42 -1.30 6.58
C THR A 134 9.05 -1.91 6.45
N ARG A 135 8.00 -1.07 6.36
CA ARG A 135 6.62 -1.49 6.08
C ARG A 135 5.91 -0.46 5.22
N SER A 136 5.05 -0.93 4.33
CA SER A 136 4.27 -0.07 3.42
C SER A 136 2.88 0.20 3.99
N TYR A 137 2.42 1.44 3.82
CA TYR A 137 1.11 1.91 4.27
C TYR A 137 0.50 2.85 3.24
N SER A 138 -0.79 2.69 2.99
CA SER A 138 -1.52 3.54 2.06
C SER A 138 -1.88 4.88 2.69
N LEU A 139 -1.89 5.92 1.87
CA LEU A 139 -2.16 7.30 2.27
C LEU A 139 -3.66 7.57 2.26
N ALA A 140 -4.18 7.97 3.42
CA ALA A 140 -5.57 8.38 3.63
C ALA A 140 -5.77 9.90 3.50
N SER A 141 -4.68 10.67 3.63
CA SER A 141 -4.68 12.13 3.52
C SER A 141 -4.76 12.60 2.07
N LEU A 142 -5.13 13.87 1.91
CA LEU A 142 -5.03 14.59 0.65
C LEU A 142 -3.71 15.42 0.64
N PRO A 143 -3.05 15.60 -0.53
CA PRO A 143 -1.79 16.34 -0.62
C PRO A 143 -1.86 17.75 -0.02
N ARG A 144 -2.98 18.44 -0.19
CA ARG A 144 -3.21 19.81 0.34
C ARG A 144 -3.27 19.91 1.87
N GLU A 145 -3.42 18.78 2.58
CA GLU A 145 -3.41 18.77 4.05
C GLU A 145 -1.99 18.96 4.62
N GLY A 146 -0.97 18.90 3.76
CA GLY A 146 0.42 19.14 4.15
C GLY A 146 1.02 18.07 5.08
N LEU A 147 0.33 16.94 5.23
CA LEU A 147 0.75 15.82 6.08
C LEU A 147 0.42 14.48 5.41
N LEU A 148 1.08 13.42 5.86
CA LEU A 148 0.81 12.04 5.45
C LEU A 148 0.00 11.37 6.56
N GLU A 149 -1.21 10.93 6.27
CA GLU A 149 -2.04 10.14 7.20
C GLU A 149 -2.07 8.67 6.79
N LEU A 150 -1.73 7.81 7.73
CA LEU A 150 -1.67 6.37 7.57
C LEU A 150 -2.57 5.70 8.61
N HIS A 151 -3.31 4.65 8.21
CA HIS A 151 -4.05 3.81 9.13
C HIS A 151 -3.30 2.48 9.29
N VAL A 152 -2.75 2.26 10.46
CA VAL A 152 -1.89 1.11 10.75
C VAL A 152 -2.67 0.08 11.54
N ARG A 153 -2.84 -1.12 10.98
CA ARG A 153 -3.40 -2.25 11.71
C ARG A 153 -2.43 -2.72 12.78
N LEU A 154 -2.88 -2.79 14.02
CA LEU A 154 -2.13 -3.33 15.14
C LEU A 154 -2.14 -4.86 15.06
N ILE A 155 -0.98 -5.44 14.78
CA ILE A 155 -0.80 -6.89 14.63
C ILE A 155 -0.10 -7.40 15.91
N PRO A 156 -0.67 -8.40 16.62
CA PRO A 156 0.03 -9.02 17.74
C PRO A 156 1.43 -9.50 17.34
N GLY A 157 2.46 -9.09 18.06
CA GLY A 157 3.86 -9.37 17.72
C GLY A 157 4.39 -8.66 16.47
N GLY A 158 3.62 -7.75 15.86
CA GLY A 158 4.05 -7.02 14.69
C GLY A 158 5.15 -6.01 15.00
N ALA A 159 6.32 -6.13 14.34
CA ALA A 159 7.49 -5.31 14.65
C ALA A 159 7.26 -3.80 14.45
N MET A 160 6.69 -3.38 13.31
CA MET A 160 6.42 -1.96 13.05
C MET A 160 5.16 -1.48 13.79
N SER A 161 4.05 -2.21 13.71
CA SER A 161 2.81 -1.81 14.35
C SER A 161 2.90 -1.82 15.88
N GLY A 162 3.63 -2.79 16.45
CA GLY A 162 3.92 -2.84 17.88
C GLY A 162 4.79 -1.68 18.34
N TRP A 163 5.85 -1.35 17.59
CA TRP A 163 6.68 -0.17 17.87
C TRP A 163 5.86 1.13 17.82
N LEU A 164 5.05 1.33 16.77
CA LEU A 164 4.20 2.52 16.64
C LEU A 164 3.19 2.66 17.78
N ALA A 165 2.66 1.53 18.29
CA ALA A 165 1.66 1.53 19.36
C ALA A 165 2.23 1.72 20.77
N SER A 166 3.46 1.27 21.03
CA SER A 166 3.97 1.18 22.41
C SER A 166 5.24 1.96 22.69
N GLN A 167 6.06 2.23 21.67
CA GLN A 167 7.38 2.84 21.83
C GLN A 167 7.51 4.19 21.14
N ALA A 168 6.96 4.33 19.94
CA ALA A 168 7.02 5.58 19.18
C ALA A 168 6.37 6.74 19.93
N ARG A 169 6.94 7.92 19.79
CA ARG A 169 6.47 9.17 20.39
C ARG A 169 6.29 10.24 19.33
N VAL A 170 5.41 11.18 19.59
CA VAL A 170 5.32 12.43 18.83
C VAL A 170 6.68 13.12 18.85
N GLY A 171 7.17 13.52 17.69
CA GLY A 171 8.50 14.06 17.49
C GLY A 171 9.55 13.08 16.98
N ASP A 172 9.32 11.76 17.11
CA ASP A 172 10.24 10.76 16.56
C ASP A 172 10.34 10.88 15.04
N THR A 173 11.53 10.55 14.52
CA THR A 173 11.83 10.63 13.09
C THR A 173 12.00 9.24 12.48
N LEU A 174 11.58 9.13 11.24
CA LEU A 174 11.76 7.96 10.38
C LEU A 174 11.93 8.43 8.93
N SER A 175 12.17 7.52 8.02
CA SER A 175 12.22 7.87 6.59
C SER A 175 10.96 7.35 5.88
N VAL A 176 10.51 8.13 4.90
CA VAL A 176 9.43 7.77 3.98
C VAL A 176 10.00 7.60 2.58
N GLN A 177 9.71 6.48 1.94
CA GLN A 177 10.07 6.21 0.55
C GLN A 177 8.80 6.01 -0.28
N GLY A 178 8.72 6.66 -1.42
CA GLY A 178 7.57 6.61 -2.32
C GLY A 178 7.31 7.96 -2.98
N PRO A 179 6.06 8.26 -3.41
CA PRO A 179 4.88 7.40 -3.37
C PRO A 179 4.90 6.32 -4.46
N ALA A 180 4.19 5.23 -4.20
CA ALA A 180 4.01 4.14 -5.15
C ALA A 180 2.53 3.70 -5.23
N GLY A 181 2.22 2.82 -6.19
CA GLY A 181 0.86 2.34 -6.41
C GLY A 181 0.07 3.16 -7.41
N SER A 182 -0.96 2.50 -7.98
CA SER A 182 -1.86 3.05 -9.00
C SER A 182 -3.30 3.25 -8.51
N CYS A 183 -3.56 3.00 -7.22
CA CYS A 183 -4.86 3.22 -6.60
C CYS A 183 -4.99 4.70 -6.20
N PHE A 184 -5.54 5.54 -7.08
CA PHE A 184 -5.86 6.94 -6.84
C PHE A 184 -6.93 7.41 -7.82
N TYR A 185 -7.66 8.47 -7.48
CA TYR A 185 -8.65 9.07 -8.37
C TYR A 185 -7.95 9.83 -9.51
N VAL A 186 -8.50 9.71 -10.72
CA VAL A 186 -8.08 10.50 -11.90
C VAL A 186 -9.31 11.26 -12.41
N PRO A 187 -9.30 12.59 -12.36
CA PRO A 187 -10.36 13.43 -12.95
C PRO A 187 -10.55 13.19 -14.45
N GLY A 188 -11.64 13.71 -15.02
CA GLY A 188 -11.89 13.66 -16.47
C GLY A 188 -13.18 12.95 -16.87
N ARG A 189 -13.78 12.17 -15.97
CA ARG A 189 -15.11 11.56 -16.13
C ARG A 189 -15.94 11.77 -14.86
N PRO A 190 -16.42 13.00 -14.57
CA PRO A 190 -17.02 13.33 -13.28
C PRO A 190 -18.33 12.60 -13.00
N GLU A 191 -19.06 12.14 -14.02
CA GLU A 191 -20.33 11.42 -13.89
C GLU A 191 -20.15 9.88 -13.83
N GLN A 192 -18.94 9.36 -14.03
CA GLN A 192 -18.68 7.93 -14.04
C GLN A 192 -18.96 7.32 -12.66
N PRO A 193 -19.81 6.28 -12.53
CA PRO A 193 -20.03 5.63 -11.24
C PRO A 193 -18.74 5.05 -10.65
N LEU A 194 -18.51 5.29 -9.35
CA LEU A 194 -17.33 4.80 -8.62
C LEU A 194 -17.72 3.74 -7.60
N LEU A 195 -16.94 2.68 -7.54
CA LEU A 195 -17.08 1.58 -6.59
C LEU A 195 -15.78 1.43 -5.79
N LEU A 196 -15.82 1.73 -4.51
CA LEU A 196 -14.73 1.57 -3.57
C LEU A 196 -15.08 0.44 -2.61
N ALA A 197 -14.26 -0.62 -2.55
CA ALA A 197 -14.53 -1.75 -1.67
C ALA A 197 -13.26 -2.21 -0.97
N GLY A 198 -13.30 -2.30 0.36
CA GLY A 198 -12.13 -2.68 1.14
C GLY A 198 -12.43 -3.25 2.50
N THR A 199 -11.43 -3.94 3.05
CA THR A 199 -11.52 -4.57 4.38
C THR A 199 -10.42 -4.07 5.31
N GLY A 200 -10.76 -3.90 6.58
CA GLY A 200 -9.82 -3.44 7.60
C GLY A 200 -9.16 -2.10 7.20
N THR A 201 -7.83 -2.03 7.28
CA THR A 201 -7.09 -0.81 6.89
C THR A 201 -7.06 -0.54 5.38
N GLY A 202 -7.67 -1.39 4.56
CA GLY A 202 -8.01 -1.07 3.17
C GLY A 202 -8.93 0.14 3.04
N LEU A 203 -9.60 0.54 4.12
CA LEU A 203 -10.32 1.81 4.17
C LEU A 203 -9.41 3.03 3.97
N ALA A 204 -8.15 3.00 4.41
CA ALA A 204 -7.25 4.16 4.33
C ALA A 204 -7.12 4.73 2.90
N PRO A 205 -6.69 3.96 1.90
CA PRO A 205 -6.61 4.46 0.53
C PRO A 205 -7.98 4.83 -0.04
N LEU A 206 -9.03 4.07 0.29
CA LEU A 206 -10.38 4.33 -0.21
C LEU A 206 -10.97 5.62 0.33
N LEU A 207 -10.69 5.97 1.59
CA LEU A 207 -11.06 7.25 2.18
C LEU A 207 -10.39 8.42 1.44
N GLY A 208 -9.08 8.30 1.18
CA GLY A 208 -8.34 9.29 0.41
C GLY A 208 -8.91 9.46 -0.99
N ILE A 209 -9.15 8.36 -1.71
CA ILE A 209 -9.73 8.36 -3.06
C ILE A 209 -11.14 8.98 -3.08
N ALA A 210 -11.99 8.62 -2.11
CA ALA A 210 -13.36 9.17 -2.03
C ALA A 210 -13.34 10.69 -1.81
N ARG A 211 -12.52 11.16 -0.87
CA ARG A 211 -12.37 12.59 -0.57
C ARG A 211 -11.79 13.35 -1.77
N ASP A 212 -10.75 12.81 -2.41
CA ASP A 212 -10.14 13.41 -3.61
C ASP A 212 -11.16 13.52 -4.75
N ALA A 213 -11.97 12.50 -5.01
CA ALA A 213 -13.02 12.52 -6.01
C ALA A 213 -14.07 13.59 -5.72
N LEU A 214 -14.61 13.61 -4.49
CA LEU A 214 -15.65 14.58 -4.09
C LEU A 214 -15.15 16.02 -4.19
N GLU A 215 -13.92 16.30 -3.75
CA GLU A 215 -13.31 17.62 -3.79
C GLU A 215 -12.88 18.04 -5.21
N SER A 216 -12.59 17.07 -6.08
CA SER A 216 -12.33 17.30 -7.51
C SER A 216 -13.61 17.53 -8.33
N GLY A 217 -14.78 17.63 -7.69
CA GLY A 217 -16.05 17.89 -8.36
C GLY A 217 -16.68 16.67 -9.03
N HIS A 218 -16.42 15.46 -8.52
CA HIS A 218 -17.09 14.25 -8.98
C HIS A 218 -18.58 14.32 -8.66
N THR A 219 -19.44 14.07 -9.66
CA THR A 219 -20.90 14.20 -9.57
C THR A 219 -21.65 12.88 -9.70
N GLY A 220 -20.98 11.84 -10.23
CA GLY A 220 -21.54 10.51 -10.34
C GLY A 220 -21.69 9.80 -8.99
N PRO A 221 -22.49 8.72 -8.92
CA PRO A 221 -22.65 7.97 -7.69
C PRO A 221 -21.32 7.33 -7.26
N LEU A 222 -20.98 7.49 -5.97
CA LEU A 222 -19.78 6.98 -5.35
C LEU A 222 -20.18 6.03 -4.22
N TRP A 223 -19.92 4.73 -4.39
CA TRP A 223 -20.21 3.69 -3.43
C TRP A 223 -18.96 3.32 -2.65
N LEU A 224 -18.99 3.39 -1.32
CA LEU A 224 -17.92 2.91 -0.43
C LEU A 224 -18.41 1.76 0.43
N PHE A 225 -17.97 0.55 0.12
CA PHE A 225 -18.19 -0.65 0.92
C PHE A 225 -17.02 -0.86 1.88
N HIS A 226 -17.27 -0.67 3.18
CA HIS A 226 -16.29 -0.83 4.25
C HIS A 226 -16.53 -2.14 4.98
N GLY A 227 -15.73 -3.16 4.68
CA GLY A 227 -15.87 -4.51 5.20
C GLY A 227 -15.02 -4.81 6.44
N ALA A 228 -15.58 -5.58 7.37
CA ALA A 228 -14.85 -6.19 8.49
C ALA A 228 -15.38 -7.60 8.75
N ARG A 229 -14.73 -8.36 9.65
CA ARG A 229 -15.26 -9.66 10.08
C ARG A 229 -16.45 -9.49 11.03
N ALA A 230 -16.35 -8.54 11.95
CA ALA A 230 -17.36 -8.20 12.95
C ALA A 230 -17.34 -6.67 13.18
N PRO A 231 -18.36 -6.10 13.83
CA PRO A 231 -18.52 -4.65 14.00
C PRO A 231 -17.30 -3.94 14.62
N GLU A 232 -16.57 -4.58 15.52
CA GLU A 232 -15.38 -4.03 16.19
C GLU A 232 -14.22 -3.77 15.22
N GLY A 233 -14.25 -4.38 14.04
CA GLY A 233 -13.27 -4.15 12.97
C GLY A 233 -13.57 -2.94 12.11
N LEU A 234 -14.75 -2.33 12.22
CA LEU A 234 -15.12 -1.09 11.53
C LEU A 234 -14.61 0.11 12.32
N TYR A 235 -14.17 1.14 11.61
CA TYR A 235 -13.69 2.38 12.23
C TYR A 235 -14.03 3.58 11.35
N LEU A 236 -14.01 4.80 11.91
CA LEU A 236 -14.41 6.05 11.25
C LEU A 236 -15.85 6.04 10.71
N MET A 237 -16.74 5.21 11.26
CA MET A 237 -18.10 5.07 10.74
C MET A 237 -18.87 6.39 10.80
N ASP A 238 -18.75 7.15 11.89
CA ASP A 238 -19.48 8.42 12.06
C ASP A 238 -18.95 9.47 11.08
N ALA A 239 -17.65 9.58 10.90
CA ALA A 239 -17.05 10.49 9.92
C ALA A 239 -17.49 10.16 8.48
N LEU A 240 -17.63 8.87 8.14
CA LEU A 240 -18.11 8.43 6.83
C LEU A 240 -19.61 8.65 6.65
N ARG A 241 -20.41 8.51 7.71
CA ARG A 241 -21.84 8.86 7.72
C ARG A 241 -22.04 10.38 7.53
N GLU A 242 -21.24 11.20 8.23
CA GLU A 242 -21.24 12.65 8.05
C GLU A 242 -20.84 13.05 6.62
N LEU A 243 -19.86 12.36 6.03
CA LEU A 243 -19.48 12.59 4.64
C LEU A 243 -20.65 12.25 3.70
N ALA A 244 -21.36 11.15 3.93
CA ALA A 244 -22.53 10.75 3.17
C ALA A 244 -23.70 11.73 3.34
N ALA A 245 -23.90 12.28 4.52
CA ALA A 245 -24.93 13.28 4.76
C ALA A 245 -24.66 14.61 4.03
N ARG A 246 -23.38 14.95 3.80
CA ARG A 246 -22.98 16.17 3.07
C ARG A 246 -22.95 16.02 1.55
N HIS A 247 -22.87 14.80 1.03
CA HIS A 247 -22.75 14.50 -0.40
C HIS A 247 -23.78 13.46 -0.80
N SER A 248 -24.90 13.88 -1.40
CA SER A 248 -26.01 13.00 -1.78
C SER A 248 -25.64 11.87 -2.76
N GLY A 249 -24.57 12.05 -3.56
CA GLY A 249 -24.02 11.04 -4.45
C GLY A 249 -23.06 10.05 -3.76
N PHE A 250 -22.70 10.27 -2.49
CA PHE A 250 -21.82 9.38 -1.74
C PHE A 250 -22.61 8.39 -0.89
N HIS A 251 -22.48 7.10 -1.20
CA HIS A 251 -23.19 6.00 -0.54
C HIS A 251 -22.23 5.18 0.31
N TYR A 252 -22.28 5.38 1.62
CA TYR A 252 -21.47 4.59 2.57
C TYR A 252 -22.21 3.33 3.01
N ARG A 253 -21.56 2.17 2.88
CA ARG A 253 -22.08 0.85 3.23
C ARG A 253 -21.13 0.10 4.17
N PRO A 254 -21.27 0.24 5.50
CA PRO A 254 -20.54 -0.61 6.43
C PRO A 254 -21.07 -2.05 6.36
N CYS A 255 -20.14 -3.00 6.28
CA CYS A 255 -20.44 -4.43 6.05
C CYS A 255 -19.64 -5.30 7.01
N VAL A 256 -20.25 -6.37 7.51
CA VAL A 256 -19.57 -7.37 8.35
C VAL A 256 -19.94 -8.78 7.91
N LEU A 257 -19.08 -9.75 8.20
CA LEU A 257 -19.41 -11.16 7.93
C LEU A 257 -20.39 -11.71 8.97
N THR A 258 -20.30 -11.24 10.22
CA THR A 258 -21.16 -11.67 11.35
C THR A 258 -21.42 -10.50 12.29
N GLY A 259 -22.56 -10.50 12.97
CA GLY A 259 -22.91 -9.48 13.97
C GLY A 259 -23.42 -8.18 13.34
N GLY A 260 -24.07 -8.28 12.21
CA GLY A 260 -24.72 -7.14 11.54
C GLY A 260 -25.84 -6.53 12.38
N SER A 261 -26.29 -5.36 11.97
CA SER A 261 -27.37 -4.61 12.61
C SER A 261 -28.20 -3.89 11.55
N ARG A 262 -29.21 -3.11 11.98
CA ARG A 262 -29.99 -2.28 11.06
C ARG A 262 -29.11 -1.35 10.18
N ASP A 263 -28.01 -0.86 10.75
CA ASP A 263 -27.12 0.14 10.12
C ASP A 263 -25.81 -0.46 9.57
N VAL A 264 -25.60 -1.77 9.75
CA VAL A 264 -24.41 -2.50 9.31
C VAL A 264 -24.83 -3.78 8.62
N ALA A 265 -24.64 -3.84 7.32
CA ALA A 265 -25.06 -5.01 6.52
C ALA A 265 -24.28 -6.26 6.88
N GLU A 266 -24.96 -7.40 7.04
CA GLU A 266 -24.33 -8.70 7.28
C GLU A 266 -24.26 -9.50 5.99
N GLY A 267 -23.07 -10.01 5.66
CA GLY A 267 -22.85 -10.88 4.52
C GLY A 267 -21.47 -10.71 3.89
N ALA A 268 -21.19 -11.58 2.94
CA ALA A 268 -19.97 -11.48 2.16
C ALA A 268 -20.00 -10.22 1.27
N LEU A 269 -18.88 -9.51 1.21
CA LEU A 269 -18.79 -8.20 0.55
C LEU A 269 -19.21 -8.24 -0.93
N ASP A 270 -18.89 -9.31 -1.65
CA ASP A 270 -19.30 -9.47 -3.05
C ASP A 270 -20.81 -9.67 -3.24
N VAL A 271 -21.48 -10.30 -2.26
CA VAL A 271 -22.94 -10.47 -2.26
C VAL A 271 -23.62 -9.12 -2.05
N LEU A 272 -23.13 -8.36 -1.06
CA LEU A 272 -23.66 -7.04 -0.73
C LEU A 272 -23.43 -6.03 -1.86
N ILE A 273 -22.26 -6.04 -2.48
CA ILE A 273 -21.96 -5.20 -3.66
C ILE A 273 -22.90 -5.56 -4.81
N ARG A 274 -23.14 -6.84 -5.06
CA ARG A 274 -24.03 -7.27 -6.15
C ARG A 274 -25.47 -6.85 -5.92
N ALA A 275 -25.92 -6.81 -4.67
CA ALA A 275 -27.27 -6.35 -4.33
C ALA A 275 -27.48 -4.87 -4.68
N GLU A 276 -26.48 -4.02 -4.41
CA GLU A 276 -26.55 -2.56 -4.67
C GLU A 276 -26.10 -2.19 -6.09
N CYS A 277 -25.11 -2.92 -6.63
CA CYS A 277 -24.50 -2.66 -7.93
C CYS A 277 -24.50 -3.92 -8.81
N PRO A 278 -25.68 -4.41 -9.26
CA PRO A 278 -25.83 -5.69 -9.94
C PRO A 278 -25.11 -5.77 -11.28
N LYS A 279 -24.98 -4.63 -11.98
CA LYS A 279 -24.33 -4.51 -13.29
C LYS A 279 -23.31 -3.37 -13.26
N PRO A 280 -22.04 -3.63 -12.85
CA PRO A 280 -21.02 -2.58 -12.71
C PRO A 280 -20.39 -2.18 -14.06
N VAL A 281 -21.13 -2.30 -15.17
CA VAL A 281 -20.70 -1.83 -16.49
C VAL A 281 -20.54 -0.30 -16.47
N GLY A 282 -19.39 0.19 -16.91
CA GLY A 282 -19.10 1.63 -16.92
C GLY A 282 -18.60 2.17 -15.58
N PHE A 283 -18.64 1.39 -14.51
CA PHE A 283 -18.03 1.80 -13.23
C PHE A 283 -16.50 1.85 -13.33
N ARG A 284 -15.90 2.66 -12.45
CA ARG A 284 -14.50 2.54 -12.08
C ARG A 284 -14.42 2.04 -10.64
N ALA A 285 -13.58 1.03 -10.39
CA ALA A 285 -13.50 0.39 -9.09
C ALA A 285 -12.10 0.41 -8.49
N TRP A 286 -12.03 0.54 -7.14
CA TRP A 286 -10.82 0.37 -6.32
C TRP A 286 -11.09 -0.65 -5.22
N LEU A 287 -10.23 -1.66 -5.18
CA LEU A 287 -10.31 -2.78 -4.24
C LEU A 287 -9.07 -2.79 -3.36
N CYS A 288 -9.22 -2.62 -2.04
CA CYS A 288 -8.08 -2.48 -1.13
C CYS A 288 -8.24 -3.33 0.14
N GLY A 289 -7.15 -3.94 0.62
CA GLY A 289 -7.13 -4.68 1.88
C GLY A 289 -6.73 -6.15 1.74
N ASP A 290 -7.43 -7.06 2.39
CA ASP A 290 -7.10 -8.50 2.39
C ASP A 290 -6.92 -9.06 0.98
N SER A 291 -5.80 -9.74 0.74
CA SER A 291 -5.43 -10.21 -0.59
C SER A 291 -6.41 -11.22 -1.17
N GLY A 292 -6.96 -12.11 -0.35
CA GLY A 292 -7.95 -13.09 -0.77
C GLY A 292 -9.26 -12.42 -1.19
N MET A 293 -9.73 -11.45 -0.41
CA MET A 293 -10.91 -10.63 -0.74
C MET A 293 -10.68 -9.85 -2.04
N VAL A 294 -9.56 -9.17 -2.19
CA VAL A 294 -9.25 -8.35 -3.37
C VAL A 294 -9.22 -9.21 -4.64
N LEU A 295 -8.53 -10.36 -4.63
CA LEU A 295 -8.45 -11.28 -5.77
C LEU A 295 -9.82 -11.86 -6.15
N SER A 296 -10.60 -12.31 -5.15
CA SER A 296 -11.93 -12.85 -5.37
C SER A 296 -12.87 -11.81 -5.97
N LEU A 297 -12.92 -10.62 -5.37
CA LEU A 297 -13.81 -9.54 -5.80
C LEU A 297 -13.43 -9.00 -7.19
N ARG A 298 -12.13 -8.87 -7.46
CA ARG A 298 -11.63 -8.50 -8.81
C ARG A 298 -12.15 -9.44 -9.89
N LYS A 299 -12.05 -10.76 -9.66
CA LYS A 299 -12.56 -11.77 -10.60
C LYS A 299 -14.08 -11.64 -10.78
N LYS A 300 -14.82 -11.52 -9.68
CA LYS A 300 -16.30 -11.45 -9.71
C LYS A 300 -16.80 -10.19 -10.42
N LEU A 301 -16.21 -9.02 -10.16
CA LEU A 301 -16.58 -7.76 -10.81
C LEU A 301 -16.25 -7.80 -12.31
N PHE A 302 -15.11 -8.34 -12.71
CA PHE A 302 -14.77 -8.53 -14.12
C PHE A 302 -15.82 -9.41 -14.82
N LEU A 303 -16.18 -10.56 -14.23
CA LEU A 303 -17.21 -11.45 -14.78
C LEU A 303 -18.62 -10.81 -14.79
N SER A 304 -18.86 -9.80 -13.97
CA SER A 304 -20.10 -9.01 -13.97
C SER A 304 -20.09 -7.84 -14.97
N GLY A 305 -19.02 -7.71 -15.78
CA GLY A 305 -18.93 -6.71 -16.87
C GLY A 305 -18.11 -5.47 -16.55
N LEU A 306 -17.43 -5.37 -15.39
CA LEU A 306 -16.52 -4.27 -15.10
C LEU A 306 -15.24 -4.42 -15.91
N SER A 307 -14.84 -3.34 -16.63
CA SER A 307 -13.62 -3.37 -17.44
C SER A 307 -12.35 -3.44 -16.59
N LEU A 308 -11.39 -4.31 -16.95
CA LEU A 308 -10.11 -4.43 -16.25
C LEU A 308 -9.29 -3.13 -16.22
N LYS A 309 -9.42 -2.27 -17.24
CA LYS A 309 -8.75 -0.96 -17.28
C LYS A 309 -9.34 0.07 -16.31
N ASP A 310 -10.59 -0.14 -15.88
CA ASP A 310 -11.26 0.66 -14.87
C ASP A 310 -11.27 -0.02 -13.47
N LEU A 311 -10.51 -1.13 -13.30
CA LEU A 311 -10.43 -1.89 -12.08
C LEU A 311 -9.03 -1.82 -11.48
N HIS A 312 -8.88 -1.06 -10.39
CA HIS A 312 -7.65 -0.89 -9.63
C HIS A 312 -7.69 -1.73 -8.37
N ALA A 313 -6.56 -2.32 -7.99
CA ALA A 313 -6.49 -3.19 -6.83
C ALA A 313 -5.18 -3.00 -6.07
N ASP A 314 -5.27 -2.90 -4.74
CA ASP A 314 -4.13 -2.88 -3.82
C ASP A 314 -4.34 -3.96 -2.76
N ALA A 315 -3.78 -5.14 -3.00
CA ALA A 315 -3.84 -6.29 -2.13
C ALA A 315 -2.76 -6.18 -1.05
N PHE A 316 -3.16 -6.15 0.22
CA PHE A 316 -2.21 -6.06 1.32
C PHE A 316 -1.57 -7.43 1.57
N LEU A 317 -0.29 -7.51 1.24
CA LEU A 317 0.50 -8.72 1.44
C LEU A 317 1.12 -8.72 2.84
N PRO A 318 1.04 -9.85 3.57
CA PRO A 318 1.78 -9.99 4.82
C PRO A 318 3.27 -9.83 4.55
N SER A 319 3.98 -9.18 5.48
CA SER A 319 5.44 -9.10 5.39
C SER A 319 6.05 -10.47 5.55
N ALA A 320 7.06 -10.80 4.73
CA ALA A 320 7.85 -11.99 4.92
C ALA A 320 8.51 -12.00 6.32
N PRO A 321 8.69 -13.16 6.97
CA PRO A 321 9.46 -13.26 8.19
C PRO A 321 10.84 -12.61 8.04
N ARG A 322 11.33 -11.96 9.10
CA ARG A 322 12.71 -11.48 9.11
C ARG A 322 13.65 -12.68 9.03
N VAL A 323 14.48 -12.74 8.02
CA VAL A 323 15.63 -13.66 8.03
C VAL A 323 16.68 -12.97 8.91
N GLU A 324 16.90 -13.47 10.12
CA GLU A 324 18.02 -13.02 10.94
C GLU A 324 19.31 -13.36 10.21
N PRO A 325 20.29 -12.44 10.13
CA PRO A 325 21.58 -12.76 9.55
C PRO A 325 22.21 -13.90 10.36
N VAL A 326 22.57 -14.98 9.69
CA VAL A 326 23.33 -16.09 10.28
C VAL A 326 24.66 -15.50 10.73
N GLY A 327 24.85 -15.31 12.05
CA GLY A 327 26.15 -14.92 12.59
C GLY A 327 26.22 -13.72 13.53
N ALA A 328 25.12 -13.26 14.13
CA ALA A 328 25.18 -12.32 15.25
C ALA A 328 25.21 -13.11 16.57
N ARG A 329 26.35 -13.72 16.88
CA ARG A 329 26.75 -14.14 18.24
C ARG A 329 28.13 -13.58 18.54
#